data_093158008559564e0dc0f68b3ddd8705
#
_entry.id   093158008559564e0dc0f68b3ddd8705
#
_cell.length_a   1.000
_cell.length_b   1.000
_cell.length_c   1.000
_cell.angle_alpha   90.00
_cell.angle_beta   90.00
_cell.angle_gamma   90.00
#
_symmetry.space_group_name_H-M   'P 1'
#
loop_
_entity.id
_entity.type
_entity.pdbx_description
1 polymer ?
#
loop_
_entity_poly.entity_id
_entity_poly.type
_entity_poly.pdbx_seq_one_letter_code
_entity_poly.pdbx_strand_id
1 'polypeptide(L)'
;MYKRILTIALSALTVCASYAQSTWMGNPFASKGKIVAPVLESFLVDEIVIVSDNPGDWKFTASLENDGEKEIISISMDAPTEAPPAKFNVYFTFPQKGVFNFWSSDLHCGTHLDPFWGLTNASSSLAYRMPLYEYFDDNNRNCLTIACSEVLRKVDAVLGIMEEGCAICSELRFFRESEAPAKHCETKILLDKRPVFWSESIREASDWMAQVNGYEAFPVNDSAFEPLYSSWYQFHQDVNAEAIEQECRIAADLGMKTVILDDGWQTTDGNRGYAFCGDWKPAPQKFPDMAAHVAAVHDLGMKYLVWYSVPYVGWHSDAYKKFEGKYLYNDHVSSCGVLDPRFPEVRKHLVDLYVNALKDWNLDGFKLDFIDSFKFRGEDPAVKENYAGRDIMNLSEAVNVLMKEVSSALRAIKPDVLIEFRQQYIGPAIRQYGNMFRAADCPGNAKDNRMRIASLRLTSGSTAVHSDMLEWNISETPENVGRAIINSIFGVIQYSTMLRNIPQEQFDVMRKWMKFASEHRETLLKSEFRPHHPELGYPVIEAESDTELIIAVYQDNAVIDVPRRGKSVYILNASGSDSIVVRCGSKTRTVKVPCGDWKSLN
;
A
#
# COMPACT_ATOMS: atom_id res chain seq x y z
N MET A 1 -16.31 -35.95 46.90
CA MET A 1 -15.75 -35.84 45.52
C MET A 1 -15.94 -34.41 44.94
N TYR A 2 -17.10 -33.81 45.03
CA TYR A 2 -17.37 -32.43 44.53
C TYR A 2 -16.51 -31.31 45.12
N LYS A 3 -16.17 -31.33 46.40
CA LYS A 3 -15.31 -30.33 47.04
C LYS A 3 -13.85 -30.30 46.53
N ARG A 4 -13.32 -31.45 46.07
CA ARG A 4 -11.95 -31.52 45.53
C ARG A 4 -11.85 -31.03 44.07
N ILE A 5 -12.94 -31.17 43.32
CA ILE A 5 -13.01 -30.66 41.92
C ILE A 5 -13.12 -29.14 41.89
N LEU A 6 -13.91 -28.57 42.85
CA LEU A 6 -14.05 -27.11 42.95
C LEU A 6 -12.74 -26.43 43.37
N THR A 7 -11.96 -27.08 44.27
CA THR A 7 -10.65 -26.53 44.74
C THR A 7 -9.60 -26.59 43.63
N ILE A 8 -9.62 -27.59 42.80
CA ILE A 8 -8.69 -27.69 41.65
C ILE A 8 -9.08 -26.68 40.53
N ALA A 9 -10.37 -26.47 40.30
CA ALA A 9 -10.83 -25.46 39.35
C ALA A 9 -10.51 -24.03 39.83
N LEU A 10 -10.70 -23.72 41.14
CA LEU A 10 -10.32 -22.40 41.67
C LEU A 10 -8.79 -22.19 41.67
N SER A 11 -7.99 -23.24 41.94
CA SER A 11 -6.53 -23.11 41.90
C SER A 11 -6.00 -22.99 40.45
N ALA A 12 -6.64 -23.61 39.47
CA ALA A 12 -6.29 -23.45 38.06
C ALA A 12 -6.64 -22.06 37.54
N LEU A 13 -7.80 -21.52 37.93
CA LEU A 13 -8.20 -20.15 37.57
C LEU A 13 -7.28 -19.09 38.26
N THR A 14 -6.87 -19.32 39.51
CA THR A 14 -5.95 -18.39 40.21
C THR A 14 -4.53 -18.46 39.61
N VAL A 15 -4.09 -19.63 39.14
CA VAL A 15 -2.79 -19.80 38.49
C VAL A 15 -2.83 -19.17 37.08
N CYS A 16 -3.92 -19.29 36.33
CA CYS A 16 -4.06 -18.63 35.01
C CYS A 16 -4.12 -17.11 35.16
N ALA A 17 -4.88 -16.59 36.13
CA ALA A 17 -4.95 -15.15 36.38
C ALA A 17 -3.62 -14.56 36.87
N SER A 18 -2.87 -15.32 37.72
CA SER A 18 -1.54 -14.89 38.16
C SER A 18 -0.49 -14.98 37.06
N TYR A 19 -0.64 -15.90 36.11
CA TYR A 19 0.25 -16.03 34.95
C TYR A 19 0.01 -14.88 33.94
N ALA A 20 -1.24 -14.55 33.63
CA ALA A 20 -1.59 -13.41 32.78
C ALA A 20 -1.12 -12.08 33.36
N GLN A 21 -1.32 -11.87 34.69
CA GLN A 21 -0.85 -10.69 35.37
C GLN A 21 0.69 -10.58 35.42
N SER A 22 1.41 -11.71 35.53
CA SER A 22 2.88 -11.70 35.53
C SER A 22 3.50 -11.47 34.17
N THR A 23 2.88 -11.98 33.08
CA THR A 23 3.35 -11.75 31.71
C THR A 23 3.18 -10.31 31.28
N TRP A 24 2.05 -9.67 31.62
CA TRP A 24 1.85 -8.26 31.31
C TRP A 24 2.78 -7.33 32.10
N MET A 25 3.00 -7.59 33.40
CA MET A 25 3.90 -6.80 34.26
C MET A 25 5.39 -6.99 33.92
N GLY A 26 5.74 -8.05 33.21
CA GLY A 26 7.09 -8.34 32.71
C GLY A 26 7.38 -7.77 31.34
N ASN A 27 6.39 -7.15 30.66
CA ASN A 27 6.56 -6.58 29.34
C ASN A 27 7.52 -5.37 29.39
N PRO A 28 8.74 -5.45 28.82
CA PRO A 28 9.73 -4.37 28.90
C PRO A 28 9.31 -3.10 28.15
N PHE A 29 8.25 -3.16 27.32
CA PHE A 29 7.69 -2.02 26.60
C PHE A 29 6.38 -1.51 27.23
N ALA A 30 5.87 -2.16 28.28
CA ALA A 30 4.78 -1.59 29.05
C ALA A 30 5.25 -0.23 29.55
N SER A 31 4.65 0.86 29.07
CA SER A 31 4.94 2.19 29.61
C SER A 31 4.63 2.16 31.09
N LYS A 32 5.41 2.89 31.89
CA LYS A 32 5.14 3.02 33.32
C LYS A 32 3.91 3.90 33.60
N GLY A 33 3.05 4.11 32.62
CA GLY A 33 1.88 4.95 32.69
C GLY A 33 0.76 4.36 33.54
N LYS A 34 -0.27 5.16 33.75
CA LYS A 34 -1.45 4.76 34.53
C LYS A 34 -2.44 4.02 33.64
N ILE A 35 -3.05 2.96 34.18
CA ILE A 35 -4.23 2.35 33.55
C ILE A 35 -5.36 3.39 33.61
N VAL A 36 -5.91 3.75 32.46
CA VAL A 36 -6.86 4.86 32.31
C VAL A 36 -8.28 4.42 31.98
N ALA A 37 -8.49 3.14 31.65
CA ALA A 37 -9.79 2.52 31.42
C ALA A 37 -9.87 1.16 32.10
N PRO A 38 -11.07 0.58 32.32
CA PRO A 38 -11.18 -0.79 32.80
C PRO A 38 -10.41 -1.76 31.90
N VAL A 39 -9.73 -2.72 32.53
CA VAL A 39 -9.10 -3.84 31.80
C VAL A 39 -10.20 -4.66 31.15
N LEU A 40 -10.06 -4.97 29.86
CA LEU A 40 -11.05 -5.74 29.11
C LEU A 40 -10.64 -7.22 29.08
N GLU A 41 -11.57 -8.10 29.41
CA GLU A 41 -11.41 -9.54 29.27
C GLU A 41 -11.78 -9.94 27.84
N SER A 42 -10.81 -10.46 27.07
CA SER A 42 -10.99 -10.93 25.69
C SER A 42 -11.08 -12.46 25.65
N PHE A 43 -11.77 -12.98 24.63
CA PHE A 43 -11.77 -14.40 24.30
C PHE A 43 -10.71 -14.77 23.25
N LEU A 44 -10.20 -13.77 22.54
CA LEU A 44 -9.25 -13.97 21.43
C LEU A 44 -7.79 -13.75 21.84
N VAL A 45 -7.56 -12.81 22.75
CA VAL A 45 -6.24 -12.45 23.26
C VAL A 45 -6.27 -12.46 24.79
N ASP A 46 -5.14 -12.20 25.42
CA ASP A 46 -5.11 -11.98 26.87
C ASP A 46 -5.75 -10.62 27.22
N GLU A 47 -5.74 -10.25 28.49
CA GLU A 47 -6.30 -8.99 28.97
C GLU A 47 -5.81 -7.80 28.12
N ILE A 48 -6.75 -6.92 27.74
CA ILE A 48 -6.46 -5.71 26.98
C ILE A 48 -6.35 -4.55 27.96
N VAL A 49 -5.21 -3.88 27.96
CA VAL A 49 -4.89 -2.82 28.92
C VAL A 49 -4.63 -1.51 28.20
N ILE A 50 -5.28 -0.44 28.65
CA ILE A 50 -5.14 0.91 28.09
C ILE A 50 -4.40 1.78 29.09
N VAL A 51 -3.29 2.36 28.66
CA VAL A 51 -2.35 3.09 29.55
C VAL A 51 -2.07 4.48 28.98
N SER A 52 -2.01 5.49 29.84
CA SER A 52 -1.54 6.83 29.52
C SER A 52 -0.55 7.32 30.56
N ASP A 53 0.55 7.94 30.13
CA ASP A 53 1.54 8.54 31.04
C ASP A 53 1.02 9.82 31.68
N ASN A 54 0.26 10.61 30.91
CA ASN A 54 -0.30 11.88 31.33
C ASN A 54 -1.70 12.09 30.71
N PRO A 55 -2.75 11.51 31.30
CA PRO A 55 -4.11 11.65 30.77
C PRO A 55 -4.69 13.06 30.94
N GLY A 56 -4.12 13.92 31.80
CA GLY A 56 -4.70 15.24 32.11
C GLY A 56 -6.14 15.11 32.61
N ASP A 57 -7.03 15.94 32.04
CA ASP A 57 -8.47 15.93 32.34
C ASP A 57 -9.28 14.98 31.46
N TRP A 58 -8.62 14.22 30.57
CA TRP A 58 -9.26 13.24 29.71
C TRP A 58 -9.77 12.03 30.49
N LYS A 59 -11.04 11.71 30.30
CA LYS A 59 -11.67 10.53 30.89
C LYS A 59 -11.84 9.46 29.82
N PHE A 60 -11.23 8.31 30.05
CA PHE A 60 -11.26 7.19 29.12
C PHE A 60 -12.39 6.24 29.45
N THR A 61 -13.04 5.73 28.41
CA THR A 61 -13.94 4.59 28.46
C THR A 61 -13.51 3.56 27.43
N ALA A 62 -13.74 2.30 27.71
CA ALA A 62 -13.44 1.21 26.81
C ALA A 62 -14.54 0.14 26.90
N SER A 63 -14.87 -0.44 25.76
CA SER A 63 -15.80 -1.56 25.66
C SER A 63 -15.30 -2.59 24.64
N LEU A 64 -15.77 -3.82 24.77
CA LEU A 64 -15.46 -4.93 23.90
C LEU A 64 -16.77 -5.51 23.35
N GLU A 65 -16.93 -5.52 22.03
CA GLU A 65 -17.99 -6.23 21.33
C GLU A 65 -17.42 -7.54 20.79
N ASN A 66 -18.14 -8.65 20.94
CA ASN A 66 -17.71 -9.98 20.56
C ASN A 66 -18.80 -10.70 19.77
N ASP A 67 -18.48 -11.26 18.61
CA ASP A 67 -19.35 -12.12 17.82
C ASP A 67 -18.89 -13.60 17.76
N GLY A 68 -17.97 -14.00 18.65
CA GLY A 68 -17.41 -15.34 18.79
C GLY A 68 -15.99 -15.49 18.27
N GLU A 69 -15.70 -15.07 17.06
CA GLU A 69 -14.37 -15.17 16.43
C GLU A 69 -13.76 -13.81 16.04
N LYS A 70 -14.56 -12.74 16.17
CA LYS A 70 -14.12 -11.35 16.02
C LYS A 70 -14.44 -10.56 17.27
N GLU A 71 -13.57 -9.65 17.61
CA GLU A 71 -13.77 -8.68 18.68
C GLU A 71 -13.46 -7.27 18.19
N ILE A 72 -14.28 -6.30 18.63
CA ILE A 72 -14.05 -4.88 18.39
C ILE A 72 -13.87 -4.18 19.72
N ILE A 73 -12.67 -3.68 19.94
CA ILE A 73 -12.34 -2.82 21.08
C ILE A 73 -12.70 -1.39 20.68
N SER A 74 -13.65 -0.77 21.38
CA SER A 74 -13.96 0.65 21.23
C SER A 74 -13.39 1.43 22.39
N ILE A 75 -12.56 2.44 22.10
CA ILE A 75 -11.92 3.30 23.08
C ILE A 75 -12.36 4.73 22.79
N SER A 76 -13.00 5.38 23.75
CA SER A 76 -13.28 6.80 23.67
C SER A 76 -12.69 7.57 24.84
N MET A 77 -12.38 8.83 24.59
CA MET A 77 -11.91 9.74 25.63
C MET A 77 -12.59 11.09 25.48
N ASP A 78 -13.01 11.65 26.61
CA ASP A 78 -13.75 12.90 26.71
C ASP A 78 -13.05 13.88 27.64
N ALA A 79 -12.97 15.15 27.25
CA ALA A 79 -12.47 16.24 28.07
C ALA A 79 -13.55 17.28 28.35
N PRO A 80 -13.56 17.94 29.54
CA PRO A 80 -14.54 18.96 29.89
C PRO A 80 -14.43 20.22 29.01
N THR A 81 -13.25 20.49 28.50
CA THR A 81 -12.94 21.62 27.60
C THR A 81 -12.05 21.12 26.47
N GLU A 82 -12.01 21.85 25.35
CA GLU A 82 -11.09 21.55 24.26
C GLU A 82 -9.64 21.52 24.76
N ALA A 83 -8.98 20.41 24.52
CA ALA A 83 -7.57 20.18 24.88
C ALA A 83 -6.91 19.26 23.83
N PRO A 84 -5.59 19.32 23.66
CA PRO A 84 -4.88 18.35 22.84
C PRO A 84 -5.15 16.93 23.36
N PRO A 85 -5.44 15.94 22.49
CA PRO A 85 -5.70 14.57 22.87
C PRO A 85 -4.57 13.97 23.72
N ALA A 86 -4.95 13.26 24.78
CA ALA A 86 -3.98 12.56 25.62
C ALA A 86 -3.34 11.39 24.86
N LYS A 87 -2.03 11.26 24.96
CA LYS A 87 -1.28 10.12 24.42
C LYS A 87 -1.64 8.86 25.21
N PHE A 88 -1.93 7.77 24.53
CA PHE A 88 -2.20 6.49 25.18
C PHE A 88 -1.69 5.31 24.37
N ASN A 89 -1.55 4.17 25.03
CA ASN A 89 -1.15 2.90 24.43
C ASN A 89 -2.19 1.84 24.77
N VAL A 90 -2.34 0.90 23.86
CA VAL A 90 -3.15 -0.32 24.04
C VAL A 90 -2.21 -1.52 24.00
N TYR A 91 -2.27 -2.36 25.04
CA TYR A 91 -1.45 -3.55 25.19
C TYR A 91 -2.32 -4.79 25.26
N PHE A 92 -1.89 -5.83 24.59
CA PHE A 92 -2.40 -7.19 24.77
C PHE A 92 -1.35 -8.20 24.31
N THR A 93 -1.49 -9.44 24.79
CA THR A 93 -0.67 -10.56 24.35
C THR A 93 -1.57 -11.71 23.89
N PHE A 94 -1.02 -12.64 23.13
CA PHE A 94 -1.66 -13.91 22.83
C PHE A 94 -0.62 -15.02 22.67
N PRO A 95 -0.98 -16.29 22.99
CA PRO A 95 -0.04 -17.41 22.91
C PRO A 95 0.49 -17.62 21.48
N GLN A 96 1.80 -17.78 21.30
CA GLN A 96 2.42 -18.19 20.06
C GLN A 96 2.14 -19.69 19.80
N LYS A 97 0.89 -20.02 19.47
CA LYS A 97 0.46 -21.40 19.20
C LYS A 97 0.07 -21.58 17.74
N GLY A 98 0.90 -22.26 16.96
CA GLY A 98 0.67 -22.47 15.53
C GLY A 98 0.89 -21.22 14.66
N VAL A 99 1.45 -20.15 15.24
CA VAL A 99 1.80 -18.93 14.52
C VAL A 99 3.25 -19.05 14.06
N PHE A 100 3.47 -18.99 12.77
CA PHE A 100 4.80 -19.13 12.16
C PHE A 100 5.21 -17.90 11.38
N ASN A 101 4.25 -17.12 10.91
CA ASN A 101 4.49 -16.02 9.98
C ASN A 101 3.73 -14.76 10.38
N PHE A 102 4.24 -13.63 9.92
CA PHE A 102 3.67 -12.29 10.11
C PHE A 102 3.55 -11.57 8.77
N TRP A 103 2.54 -10.75 8.60
CA TRP A 103 2.40 -9.85 7.47
C TRP A 103 2.01 -8.45 7.96
N SER A 104 2.56 -7.45 7.33
CA SER A 104 2.13 -6.06 7.43
C SER A 104 2.21 -5.40 6.06
N SER A 105 1.63 -4.22 5.91
CA SER A 105 1.68 -3.44 4.67
C SER A 105 3.08 -2.85 4.38
N ASP A 106 4.14 -3.53 4.79
CA ASP A 106 5.52 -3.11 4.57
C ASP A 106 5.96 -3.30 3.11
N LEU A 107 6.74 -2.33 2.62
CA LEU A 107 7.32 -2.34 1.29
C LEU A 107 8.23 -3.55 1.02
N HIS A 108 8.95 -4.00 2.05
CA HIS A 108 9.87 -5.13 1.92
C HIS A 108 9.18 -6.48 2.00
N CYS A 109 7.85 -6.51 2.25
CA CYS A 109 7.06 -7.74 2.36
C CYS A 109 7.69 -8.76 3.31
N GLY A 110 8.29 -8.29 4.41
CA GLY A 110 8.89 -9.14 5.43
C GLY A 110 7.82 -9.93 6.16
N THR A 111 8.09 -11.23 6.35
CA THR A 111 7.17 -12.17 7.02
C THR A 111 7.74 -12.74 8.32
N HIS A 112 8.81 -12.16 8.82
CA HIS A 112 9.48 -12.63 10.02
C HIS A 112 8.70 -12.28 11.28
N LEU A 113 8.69 -13.24 12.22
CA LEU A 113 8.32 -13.00 13.60
C LEU A 113 9.56 -12.53 14.37
N ASP A 114 9.68 -11.24 14.54
CA ASP A 114 10.79 -10.64 15.27
C ASP A 114 10.59 -10.79 16.79
N PRO A 115 11.68 -10.86 17.57
CA PRO A 115 11.58 -10.74 19.01
C PRO A 115 11.08 -9.33 19.37
N PHE A 116 10.29 -9.25 20.41
CA PHE A 116 9.66 -8.04 20.86
C PHE A 116 10.64 -6.87 21.15
N TRP A 117 11.85 -7.16 21.62
CA TRP A 117 12.92 -6.18 21.81
C TRP A 117 13.67 -5.82 20.50
N GLY A 118 13.40 -6.50 19.41
CA GLY A 118 14.03 -6.30 18.09
C GLY A 118 13.55 -5.07 17.32
N LEU A 119 12.68 -4.24 17.90
CA LEU A 119 12.20 -2.97 17.35
C LEU A 119 11.40 -3.10 16.05
N THR A 120 10.51 -4.05 15.95
CA THR A 120 9.53 -4.06 14.86
C THR A 120 8.61 -2.85 15.03
N ASN A 121 9.08 -1.70 14.57
CA ASN A 121 8.28 -0.48 14.53
C ASN A 121 7.48 -0.46 13.22
N ALA A 122 6.19 -0.74 13.33
CA ALA A 122 5.26 -0.73 12.22
C ALA A 122 4.39 0.53 12.26
N SER A 123 5.01 1.70 12.20
CA SER A 123 4.29 2.98 12.14
C SER A 123 3.48 3.11 10.86
N SER A 124 2.31 3.72 10.97
CA SER A 124 1.40 4.00 9.87
C SER A 124 0.80 5.40 9.98
N SER A 125 0.37 5.96 8.85
CA SER A 125 -0.37 7.22 8.75
C SER A 125 -1.05 7.29 7.38
N LEU A 126 -1.81 8.35 7.08
CA LEU A 126 -2.38 8.58 5.75
C LEU A 126 -1.36 8.38 4.62
N ALA A 127 -0.15 8.91 4.80
CA ALA A 127 0.91 8.91 3.78
C ALA A 127 1.88 7.73 3.89
N TYR A 128 1.62 6.76 4.77
CA TYR A 128 2.59 5.71 5.06
C TYR A 128 1.95 4.47 5.68
N ARG A 129 1.92 3.35 4.95
CA ARG A 129 1.43 2.04 5.44
C ARG A 129 -0.03 2.07 5.94
N MET A 130 -0.44 0.98 6.58
CA MET A 130 -1.72 0.81 7.27
C MET A 130 -1.49 0.19 8.65
N PRO A 131 -2.31 0.52 9.65
CA PRO A 131 -2.29 -0.15 10.95
C PRO A 131 -3.07 -1.47 10.88
N LEU A 132 -2.55 -2.39 10.06
CA LEU A 132 -3.12 -3.71 9.75
C LEU A 132 -2.02 -4.75 9.80
N TYR A 133 -2.20 -5.76 10.62
CA TYR A 133 -1.22 -6.78 10.95
C TYR A 133 -1.88 -8.14 10.94
N GLU A 134 -1.20 -9.13 10.36
CA GLU A 134 -1.70 -10.48 10.22
C GLU A 134 -0.70 -11.49 10.73
N TYR A 135 -1.14 -12.40 11.57
CA TYR A 135 -0.41 -13.58 12.02
C TYR A 135 -1.06 -14.82 11.44
N PHE A 136 -0.29 -15.69 10.79
CA PHE A 136 -0.81 -16.85 10.08
C PHE A 136 0.07 -18.09 10.23
N ASP A 137 -0.53 -19.27 9.93
CA ASP A 137 0.14 -20.56 9.99
C ASP A 137 0.76 -20.98 8.65
N ASP A 138 1.46 -22.13 8.65
CA ASP A 138 2.09 -22.71 7.45
C ASP A 138 1.08 -23.19 6.39
N ASN A 139 -0.21 -23.22 6.71
CA ASN A 139 -1.27 -23.65 5.80
C ASN A 139 -2.03 -22.45 5.22
N ASN A 140 -1.47 -21.24 5.28
CA ASN A 140 -2.09 -20.00 4.86
C ASN A 140 -3.40 -19.68 5.62
N ARG A 141 -3.52 -20.08 6.89
CA ARG A 141 -4.71 -19.75 7.70
C ARG A 141 -4.40 -18.61 8.66
N ASN A 142 -5.34 -17.70 8.77
CA ASN A 142 -5.32 -16.66 9.78
C ASN A 142 -5.22 -17.26 11.20
N CYS A 143 -4.35 -16.73 12.02
CA CYS A 143 -4.23 -16.99 13.46
C CYS A 143 -4.70 -15.78 14.28
N LEU A 144 -4.42 -14.57 13.82
CA LEU A 144 -4.94 -13.32 14.37
C LEU A 144 -4.67 -12.16 13.40
N THR A 145 -5.74 -11.48 12.98
CA THR A 145 -5.65 -10.18 12.32
C THR A 145 -5.87 -9.08 13.34
N ILE A 146 -5.04 -8.04 13.31
CA ILE A 146 -5.18 -6.84 14.13
C ILE A 146 -5.32 -5.65 13.18
N ALA A 147 -6.42 -4.91 13.28
CA ALA A 147 -6.66 -3.73 12.47
C ALA A 147 -7.12 -2.54 13.33
N CYS A 148 -6.64 -1.34 13.03
CA CYS A 148 -7.03 -0.13 13.75
C CYS A 148 -7.83 0.82 12.86
N SER A 149 -8.89 1.43 13.39
CA SER A 149 -9.70 2.42 12.67
C SER A 149 -8.97 3.75 12.43
N GLU A 150 -7.94 4.08 13.21
CA GLU A 150 -7.14 5.28 13.01
C GLU A 150 -6.17 5.08 11.83
N VAL A 151 -6.57 5.49 10.65
CA VAL A 151 -5.81 5.33 9.39
C VAL A 151 -5.34 6.67 8.82
N LEU A 152 -5.69 7.77 9.48
CA LEU A 152 -5.33 9.12 9.08
C LEU A 152 -4.11 9.61 9.86
N ARG A 153 -4.24 9.66 11.19
CA ARG A 153 -3.16 10.09 12.08
C ARG A 153 -2.13 8.99 12.26
N LYS A 154 -0.99 9.38 12.80
CA LYS A 154 0.07 8.42 13.06
C LYS A 154 -0.30 7.44 14.17
N VAL A 155 -0.21 6.15 13.86
CA VAL A 155 -0.25 5.05 14.82
C VAL A 155 1.12 4.37 14.80
N ASP A 156 1.78 4.29 15.96
CA ASP A 156 2.98 3.47 16.11
C ASP A 156 2.58 2.11 16.66
N ALA A 157 3.09 1.03 16.08
CA ALA A 157 2.89 -0.33 16.59
C ALA A 157 4.23 -1.00 16.89
N VAL A 158 4.31 -1.65 18.03
CA VAL A 158 5.41 -2.55 18.39
C VAL A 158 4.82 -3.94 18.56
N LEU A 159 5.31 -4.87 17.75
CA LEU A 159 4.77 -6.21 17.61
C LEU A 159 5.94 -7.20 17.65
N GLY A 160 5.81 -8.30 18.40
CA GLY A 160 6.87 -9.28 18.43
C GLY A 160 6.71 -10.38 19.47
N ILE A 161 7.62 -11.35 19.42
CA ILE A 161 7.64 -12.49 20.36
C ILE A 161 8.25 -12.05 21.68
N MET A 162 7.53 -12.30 22.75
CA MET A 162 7.99 -12.18 24.14
C MET A 162 8.50 -13.55 24.62
N GLU A 163 9.77 -13.59 25.02
CA GLU A 163 10.48 -14.83 25.37
C GLU A 163 9.87 -15.50 26.62
N GLU A 164 9.52 -14.70 27.62
CA GLU A 164 9.10 -15.16 28.96
C GLU A 164 7.78 -15.92 28.99
N GLY A 165 7.04 -15.94 27.93
CA GLY A 165 5.77 -16.68 27.88
C GLY A 165 5.55 -17.40 26.58
N CYS A 166 6.50 -17.33 25.64
CA CYS A 166 6.28 -17.76 24.27
C CYS A 166 4.97 -17.16 23.72
N ALA A 167 4.79 -15.88 23.95
CA ALA A 167 3.61 -15.11 23.56
C ALA A 167 3.96 -14.03 22.54
N ILE A 168 3.00 -13.64 21.74
CA ILE A 168 3.14 -12.48 20.87
C ILE A 168 2.59 -11.27 21.63
N CYS A 169 3.40 -10.23 21.74
CA CYS A 169 3.04 -8.98 22.38
C CYS A 169 2.70 -7.93 21.32
N SER A 170 1.65 -7.17 21.58
CA SER A 170 1.18 -6.08 20.73
C SER A 170 1.03 -4.81 21.55
N GLU A 171 1.66 -3.73 21.10
CA GLU A 171 1.50 -2.38 21.62
C GLU A 171 1.13 -1.44 20.50
N LEU A 172 -0.05 -0.80 20.58
CA LEU A 172 -0.49 0.24 19.67
C LEU A 172 -0.46 1.59 20.39
N ARG A 173 0.18 2.60 19.79
CA ARG A 173 0.42 3.92 20.38
C ARG A 173 -0.27 5.01 19.60
N PHE A 174 -1.05 5.85 20.27
CA PHE A 174 -1.91 6.86 19.66
C PHE A 174 -1.52 8.28 20.06
N PHE A 175 -1.83 9.27 19.21
CA PHE A 175 -1.64 10.70 19.40
C PHE A 175 -0.19 11.09 19.73
N ARG A 176 0.78 10.55 18.98
CA ARG A 176 2.21 10.80 19.19
C ARG A 176 2.74 12.08 18.52
N GLU A 177 1.95 12.69 17.66
CA GLU A 177 2.25 13.96 16.99
C GLU A 177 1.42 15.09 17.59
N SER A 178 1.57 16.29 17.04
CA SER A 178 0.76 17.45 17.43
C SER A 178 -0.66 17.31 16.91
N GLU A 179 -1.63 17.53 17.78
CA GLU A 179 -3.05 17.40 17.47
C GLU A 179 -3.80 18.70 17.78
N ALA A 180 -4.82 19.00 16.98
CA ALA A 180 -5.74 20.07 17.31
C ALA A 180 -6.51 19.77 18.60
N PRO A 181 -6.80 20.78 19.43
CA PRO A 181 -7.63 20.61 20.61
C PRO A 181 -9.00 20.03 20.24
N ALA A 182 -9.45 19.04 21.03
CA ALA A 182 -10.74 18.37 20.88
C ALA A 182 -11.40 18.17 22.25
N LYS A 183 -12.70 17.84 22.25
CA LYS A 183 -13.43 17.45 23.46
C LYS A 183 -13.71 15.96 23.50
N HIS A 184 -13.65 15.31 22.35
CA HIS A 184 -13.94 13.89 22.19
C HIS A 184 -13.00 13.28 21.15
N CYS A 185 -12.51 12.09 21.42
CA CYS A 185 -11.78 11.26 20.46
C CYS A 185 -12.22 9.79 20.64
N GLU A 186 -12.32 9.09 19.52
CA GLU A 186 -12.66 7.67 19.49
C GLU A 186 -11.69 6.92 18.56
N THR A 187 -11.34 5.70 18.95
CA THR A 187 -10.64 4.75 18.06
C THR A 187 -11.15 3.34 18.30
N LYS A 188 -11.11 2.50 17.27
CA LYS A 188 -11.53 1.11 17.34
C LYS A 188 -10.40 0.20 16.88
N ILE A 189 -10.31 -0.98 17.50
CA ILE A 189 -9.36 -2.02 17.11
C ILE A 189 -10.16 -3.29 16.84
N LEU A 190 -10.01 -3.84 15.65
CA LEU A 190 -10.57 -5.14 15.25
C LEU A 190 -9.54 -6.22 15.55
N LEU A 191 -9.97 -7.28 16.21
CA LEU A 191 -9.27 -8.55 16.34
C LEU A 191 -10.11 -9.62 15.62
N ASP A 192 -9.49 -10.36 14.68
CA ASP A 192 -10.16 -11.43 13.93
C ASP A 192 -9.34 -12.71 14.02
N LYS A 193 -9.92 -13.76 14.58
CA LYS A 193 -9.26 -15.06 14.79
C LYS A 193 -9.95 -16.20 14.01
N ARG A 194 -10.81 -15.86 13.06
CA ARG A 194 -11.43 -16.88 12.20
C ARG A 194 -10.36 -17.64 11.41
N PRO A 195 -10.47 -18.98 11.31
CA PRO A 195 -9.50 -19.80 10.59
C PRO A 195 -9.72 -19.76 9.06
N VAL A 196 -9.85 -18.55 8.50
CA VAL A 196 -9.99 -18.27 7.06
C VAL A 196 -8.63 -18.23 6.38
N PHE A 197 -8.60 -18.15 5.05
CA PHE A 197 -7.36 -17.92 4.32
C PHE A 197 -6.80 -16.53 4.69
N TRP A 198 -5.51 -16.45 4.97
CA TRP A 198 -4.84 -15.27 5.54
C TRP A 198 -5.11 -13.97 4.77
N SER A 199 -5.22 -14.04 3.43
CA SER A 199 -5.49 -12.84 2.61
C SER A 199 -6.95 -12.39 2.66
N GLU A 200 -7.88 -13.27 3.04
CA GLU A 200 -9.30 -12.95 3.20
C GLU A 200 -9.51 -12.06 4.41
N SER A 201 -8.90 -12.40 5.55
CA SER A 201 -8.98 -11.59 6.77
C SER A 201 -8.38 -10.20 6.57
N ILE A 202 -7.27 -10.07 5.83
CA ILE A 202 -6.66 -8.77 5.50
C ILE A 202 -7.60 -7.91 4.65
N ARG A 203 -8.21 -8.47 3.59
CA ARG A 203 -9.15 -7.72 2.74
C ARG A 203 -10.35 -7.23 3.53
N GLU A 204 -10.97 -8.12 4.29
CA GLU A 204 -12.12 -7.74 5.14
C GLU A 204 -11.74 -6.69 6.18
N ALA A 205 -10.58 -6.79 6.80
CA ALA A 205 -10.11 -5.79 7.76
C ALA A 205 -9.83 -4.43 7.08
N SER A 206 -9.29 -4.42 5.85
CA SER A 206 -9.12 -3.20 5.06
C SER A 206 -10.46 -2.55 4.71
N ASP A 207 -11.47 -3.35 4.36
CA ASP A 207 -12.82 -2.87 4.07
C ASP A 207 -13.52 -2.37 5.35
N TRP A 208 -13.34 -3.05 6.48
CA TRP A 208 -13.82 -2.59 7.79
C TRP A 208 -13.23 -1.23 8.16
N MET A 209 -11.92 -1.02 7.93
CA MET A 209 -11.28 0.29 8.17
C MET A 209 -11.91 1.41 7.32
N ALA A 210 -12.24 1.14 6.07
CA ALA A 210 -12.94 2.11 5.22
C ALA A 210 -14.35 2.39 5.74
N GLN A 211 -15.10 1.33 6.06
CA GLN A 211 -16.49 1.40 6.50
C GLN A 211 -16.66 2.15 7.83
N VAL A 212 -15.83 1.85 8.83
CA VAL A 212 -15.92 2.48 10.16
C VAL A 212 -15.61 3.98 10.13
N ASN A 213 -14.82 4.42 9.14
CA ASN A 213 -14.50 5.83 8.91
C ASN A 213 -15.44 6.51 7.90
N GLY A 214 -16.33 5.79 7.25
CA GLY A 214 -17.19 6.32 6.19
C GLY A 214 -16.40 6.77 4.95
N TYR A 215 -15.26 6.13 4.66
CA TYR A 215 -14.42 6.46 3.52
C TYR A 215 -14.91 5.74 2.26
N GLU A 216 -15.07 6.51 1.20
CA GLU A 216 -15.39 6.00 -0.13
C GLU A 216 -14.14 6.09 -1.01
N ALA A 217 -13.85 5.01 -1.73
CA ALA A 217 -12.75 5.01 -2.70
C ALA A 217 -13.00 6.03 -3.82
N PHE A 218 -11.92 6.61 -4.35
CA PHE A 218 -12.00 7.47 -5.52
C PHE A 218 -12.64 6.70 -6.69
N PRO A 219 -13.52 7.31 -7.49
CA PRO A 219 -14.15 6.65 -8.62
C PRO A 219 -13.13 6.05 -9.58
N VAL A 220 -13.32 4.78 -9.91
CA VAL A 220 -12.42 4.03 -10.80
C VAL A 220 -13.13 3.76 -12.12
N ASN A 221 -12.55 4.19 -13.22
CA ASN A 221 -13.02 3.89 -14.57
C ASN A 221 -12.20 2.77 -15.22
N ASP A 222 -12.70 2.18 -16.29
CA ASP A 222 -12.02 1.06 -16.96
C ASP A 222 -10.62 1.42 -17.50
N SER A 223 -10.37 2.70 -17.79
CA SER A 223 -9.06 3.15 -18.25
C SER A 223 -7.96 2.96 -17.21
N ALA A 224 -8.30 2.93 -15.91
CA ALA A 224 -7.35 2.64 -14.84
C ALA A 224 -6.85 1.18 -14.88
N PHE A 225 -7.55 0.27 -15.55
CA PHE A 225 -7.20 -1.14 -15.68
C PHE A 225 -6.58 -1.48 -17.05
N GLU A 226 -6.28 -0.49 -17.88
CA GLU A 226 -5.63 -0.70 -19.17
C GLU A 226 -4.10 -0.66 -19.06
N PRO A 227 -3.36 -1.51 -19.77
CA PRO A 227 -1.90 -1.51 -19.75
C PRO A 227 -1.36 -0.18 -20.28
N LEU A 228 -0.23 0.26 -19.72
CA LEU A 228 0.32 1.56 -20.05
C LEU A 228 1.84 1.53 -20.29
N TYR A 229 2.34 2.58 -20.92
CA TYR A 229 3.75 2.88 -21.08
C TYR A 229 4.20 3.94 -20.07
N SER A 230 5.33 3.73 -19.41
CA SER A 230 5.95 4.71 -18.51
C SER A 230 7.37 5.01 -18.93
N SER A 231 7.75 6.27 -18.98
CA SER A 231 9.07 6.67 -19.48
C SER A 231 10.22 6.46 -18.48
N TRP A 232 9.93 6.17 -17.17
CA TRP A 232 10.93 6.33 -16.11
C TRP A 232 12.16 5.45 -16.28
N TYR A 233 12.06 4.14 -16.36
CA TYR A 233 13.24 3.28 -16.29
C TYR A 233 14.17 3.38 -17.50
N GLN A 234 13.65 3.50 -18.71
CA GLN A 234 14.49 3.53 -19.89
C GLN A 234 15.01 4.92 -20.25
N PHE A 235 14.27 5.96 -19.87
CA PHE A 235 14.68 7.34 -20.19
C PHE A 235 15.22 8.09 -18.97
N HIS A 236 14.74 7.74 -17.75
CA HIS A 236 14.94 8.62 -16.60
C HIS A 236 14.62 10.07 -16.96
N GLN A 237 15.52 10.99 -16.69
CA GLN A 237 15.33 12.41 -17.02
C GLN A 237 15.74 12.78 -18.46
N ASP A 238 16.17 11.83 -19.30
CA ASP A 238 16.52 12.09 -20.70
C ASP A 238 15.33 11.88 -21.66
N VAL A 239 14.19 12.46 -21.31
CA VAL A 239 12.95 12.45 -22.08
C VAL A 239 12.86 13.66 -23.01
N ASN A 240 12.21 13.50 -24.16
CA ASN A 240 11.81 14.58 -25.04
C ASN A 240 10.57 14.19 -25.86
N ALA A 241 9.87 15.17 -26.45
CA ALA A 241 8.62 14.96 -27.15
C ALA A 241 8.74 13.93 -28.28
N GLU A 242 9.76 14.05 -29.14
CA GLU A 242 9.94 13.15 -30.30
C GLU A 242 10.14 11.69 -29.86
N ALA A 243 11.00 11.46 -28.87
CA ALA A 243 11.28 10.11 -28.38
C ALA A 243 10.05 9.46 -27.75
N ILE A 244 9.29 10.20 -26.94
CA ILE A 244 8.07 9.71 -26.29
C ILE A 244 6.98 9.43 -27.33
N GLU A 245 6.78 10.29 -28.34
CA GLU A 245 5.83 10.04 -29.43
C GLU A 245 6.19 8.80 -30.23
N GLN A 246 7.48 8.54 -30.48
CA GLN A 246 7.94 7.32 -31.15
C GLN A 246 7.57 6.07 -30.34
N GLU A 247 7.82 6.05 -29.03
CA GLU A 247 7.42 4.94 -28.17
C GLU A 247 5.90 4.79 -28.10
N CYS A 248 5.15 5.89 -28.02
CA CYS A 248 3.68 5.87 -27.98
C CYS A 248 3.05 5.28 -29.24
N ARG A 249 3.62 5.51 -30.44
CA ARG A 249 3.14 4.88 -31.67
C ARG A 249 3.24 3.36 -31.58
N ILE A 250 4.37 2.83 -31.10
CA ILE A 250 4.58 1.38 -30.93
C ILE A 250 3.69 0.83 -29.80
N ALA A 251 3.60 1.56 -28.70
CA ALA A 251 2.77 1.19 -27.55
C ALA A 251 1.29 1.10 -27.93
N ALA A 252 0.77 2.06 -28.70
CA ALA A 252 -0.60 2.06 -29.20
C ALA A 252 -0.88 0.86 -30.13
N ASP A 253 0.04 0.51 -31.03
CA ASP A 253 -0.05 -0.65 -31.90
C ASP A 253 -0.02 -1.98 -31.12
N LEU A 254 0.63 -2.02 -29.96
CA LEU A 254 0.58 -3.13 -29.04
C LEU A 254 -0.73 -3.21 -28.25
N GLY A 255 -1.51 -2.14 -28.19
CA GLY A 255 -2.77 -2.07 -27.45
C GLY A 255 -2.70 -1.36 -26.10
N MET A 256 -1.58 -0.70 -25.77
CA MET A 256 -1.49 0.17 -24.59
C MET A 256 -2.38 1.40 -24.77
N LYS A 257 -3.02 1.84 -23.70
CA LYS A 257 -4.04 2.90 -23.75
C LYS A 257 -3.67 4.17 -23.02
N THR A 258 -2.56 4.17 -22.31
CA THR A 258 -2.12 5.31 -21.49
C THR A 258 -0.60 5.43 -21.54
N VAL A 259 -0.09 6.66 -21.46
CA VAL A 259 1.33 6.95 -21.22
C VAL A 259 1.48 7.77 -19.97
N ILE A 260 2.51 7.49 -19.18
CA ILE A 260 2.98 8.34 -18.09
C ILE A 260 4.31 8.96 -18.51
N LEU A 261 4.31 10.28 -18.68
CA LEU A 261 5.54 11.05 -18.78
C LEU A 261 6.06 11.27 -17.36
N ASP A 262 7.10 10.55 -17.01
CA ASP A 262 7.74 10.60 -15.68
C ASP A 262 8.71 11.77 -15.54
N ASP A 263 9.51 11.83 -14.47
CA ASP A 263 10.44 12.93 -14.17
C ASP A 263 11.38 13.27 -15.35
N GLY A 264 11.79 14.53 -15.44
CA GLY A 264 12.75 15.04 -16.43
C GLY A 264 12.18 15.96 -17.50
N TRP A 265 10.86 16.10 -17.61
CA TRP A 265 10.22 16.97 -18.58
C TRP A 265 10.39 18.47 -18.26
N GLN A 266 10.61 18.81 -17.00
CA GLN A 266 10.74 20.16 -16.46
C GLN A 266 12.19 20.67 -16.43
N THR A 267 13.17 19.86 -16.79
CA THR A 267 14.60 20.23 -16.68
C THR A 267 15.45 19.62 -17.79
N THR A 268 16.54 20.29 -18.14
CA THR A 268 17.60 19.74 -19.00
C THR A 268 18.73 19.08 -18.19
N ASP A 269 18.69 19.17 -16.85
CA ASP A 269 19.63 18.49 -15.96
C ASP A 269 19.29 17.00 -15.85
N GLY A 270 20.24 16.15 -16.16
CA GLY A 270 20.08 14.67 -16.13
C GLY A 270 20.69 14.00 -14.90
N ASN A 271 20.96 14.72 -13.82
CA ASN A 271 21.66 14.21 -12.63
C ASN A 271 20.79 13.42 -11.66
N ARG A 272 19.54 13.08 -12.01
CA ARG A 272 18.57 12.33 -11.20
C ARG A 272 18.21 12.96 -9.84
N GLY A 273 18.49 14.24 -9.65
CA GLY A 273 18.12 14.98 -8.45
C GLY A 273 16.83 15.77 -8.65
N TYR A 274 16.31 16.33 -7.57
CA TYR A 274 15.08 17.11 -7.59
C TYR A 274 15.32 18.61 -7.46
N ALA A 275 16.53 19.08 -7.76
CA ALA A 275 16.96 20.47 -7.64
C ALA A 275 16.15 21.45 -8.53
N PHE A 276 15.47 20.95 -9.54
CA PHE A 276 14.68 21.72 -10.51
C PHE A 276 13.17 21.47 -10.42
N CYS A 277 12.71 20.72 -9.42
CA CYS A 277 11.29 20.57 -9.13
C CYS A 277 10.70 21.85 -8.55
N GLY A 278 9.38 22.08 -8.66
CA GLY A 278 8.67 23.16 -7.98
C GLY A 278 8.04 24.18 -8.92
N ASP A 279 8.73 24.67 -9.94
CA ASP A 279 8.16 25.61 -10.92
C ASP A 279 7.29 24.90 -11.96
N TRP A 280 7.58 23.66 -12.24
CA TRP A 280 6.80 22.75 -13.07
C TRP A 280 6.46 23.33 -14.45
N LYS A 281 7.48 23.91 -15.11
CA LYS A 281 7.41 24.40 -16.48
C LYS A 281 8.13 23.43 -17.40
N PRO A 282 7.54 23.07 -18.55
CA PRO A 282 8.24 22.23 -19.53
C PRO A 282 9.55 22.86 -19.97
N ALA A 283 10.62 22.08 -20.02
CA ALA A 283 11.90 22.52 -20.56
C ALA A 283 11.75 22.71 -22.07
N PRO A 284 11.91 23.93 -22.62
CA PRO A 284 11.61 24.21 -24.03
C PRO A 284 12.47 23.38 -25.01
N GLN A 285 13.66 22.96 -24.60
CA GLN A 285 14.55 22.12 -25.40
C GLN A 285 14.06 20.69 -25.55
N LYS A 286 13.22 20.22 -24.62
CA LYS A 286 12.65 18.86 -24.58
C LYS A 286 11.20 18.84 -25.05
N PHE A 287 10.41 19.78 -24.56
CA PHE A 287 8.98 19.94 -24.83
C PHE A 287 8.68 21.39 -25.20
N PRO A 288 8.95 21.79 -26.46
CA PRO A 288 8.76 23.19 -26.90
C PRO A 288 7.29 23.61 -26.87
N ASP A 289 6.37 22.68 -27.07
CA ASP A 289 4.92 22.85 -26.94
C ASP A 289 4.31 21.57 -26.34
N MET A 290 4.09 21.60 -25.03
CA MET A 290 3.53 20.45 -24.31
C MET A 290 2.10 20.11 -24.75
N ALA A 291 1.29 21.13 -25.05
CA ALA A 291 -0.09 20.89 -25.48
C ALA A 291 -0.15 20.19 -26.85
N ALA A 292 0.67 20.64 -27.80
CA ALA A 292 0.78 19.99 -29.10
C ALA A 292 1.32 18.54 -29.00
N HIS A 293 2.29 18.31 -28.10
CA HIS A 293 2.82 16.97 -27.82
C HIS A 293 1.74 16.03 -27.25
N VAL A 294 0.96 16.49 -26.26
CA VAL A 294 -0.15 15.72 -25.69
C VAL A 294 -1.22 15.43 -26.75
N ALA A 295 -1.56 16.40 -27.60
CA ALA A 295 -2.51 16.21 -28.69
C ALA A 295 -2.03 15.13 -29.67
N ALA A 296 -0.73 15.11 -30.03
CA ALA A 296 -0.16 14.08 -30.91
C ALA A 296 -0.28 12.67 -30.32
N VAL A 297 -0.19 12.52 -29.00
CA VAL A 297 -0.40 11.23 -28.32
C VAL A 297 -1.89 10.87 -28.26
N HIS A 298 -2.77 11.85 -28.04
CA HIS A 298 -4.22 11.64 -28.10
C HIS A 298 -4.68 11.17 -29.50
N ASP A 299 -4.06 11.66 -30.56
CA ASP A 299 -4.35 11.22 -31.94
C ASP A 299 -4.02 9.73 -32.14
N LEU A 300 -3.16 9.13 -31.31
CA LEU A 300 -2.91 7.69 -31.28
C LEU A 300 -3.96 6.89 -30.48
N GLY A 301 -4.94 7.56 -29.87
CA GLY A 301 -5.95 6.96 -29.01
C GLY A 301 -5.45 6.60 -27.61
N MET A 302 -4.37 7.22 -27.15
CA MET A 302 -3.80 7.03 -25.81
C MET A 302 -4.11 8.21 -24.91
N LYS A 303 -4.32 7.92 -23.61
CA LYS A 303 -4.42 8.91 -22.54
C LYS A 303 -3.03 9.36 -22.08
N TYR A 304 -2.94 10.58 -21.53
CA TYR A 304 -1.68 11.18 -21.15
C TYR A 304 -1.67 11.61 -19.66
N LEU A 305 -0.76 11.04 -18.87
CA LEU A 305 -0.51 11.41 -17.49
C LEU A 305 0.89 12.02 -17.34
N VAL A 306 1.01 13.00 -16.44
CA VAL A 306 2.30 13.64 -16.14
C VAL A 306 2.66 13.43 -14.67
N TRP A 307 3.92 13.13 -14.43
CA TRP A 307 4.48 12.95 -13.10
C TRP A 307 4.80 14.29 -12.41
N TYR A 308 4.54 14.32 -11.11
CA TYR A 308 4.93 15.40 -10.20
C TYR A 308 5.43 14.83 -8.88
N SER A 309 6.52 15.38 -8.34
CA SER A 309 6.86 15.20 -6.92
C SER A 309 6.05 16.21 -6.12
N VAL A 310 5.04 15.73 -5.39
CA VAL A 310 4.07 16.62 -4.73
C VAL A 310 4.74 17.56 -3.70
N PRO A 311 5.61 17.08 -2.78
CA PRO A 311 6.14 17.92 -1.71
C PRO A 311 7.40 18.70 -2.07
N TYR A 312 8.05 18.44 -3.22
CA TYR A 312 9.41 18.94 -3.46
C TYR A 312 9.44 20.26 -4.20
N VAL A 313 10.20 21.20 -3.64
CA VAL A 313 10.64 22.43 -4.32
C VAL A 313 12.17 22.45 -4.36
N GLY A 314 12.74 22.34 -5.55
CA GLY A 314 14.18 22.23 -5.78
C GLY A 314 14.90 23.55 -5.55
N TRP A 315 16.15 23.49 -5.13
CA TRP A 315 16.98 24.67 -4.81
C TRP A 315 17.16 25.66 -5.97
N HIS A 316 16.98 25.19 -7.21
CA HIS A 316 17.10 26.04 -8.42
C HIS A 316 15.75 26.53 -8.93
N SER A 317 14.62 26.25 -8.23
CA SER A 317 13.30 26.76 -8.60
C SER A 317 13.01 28.12 -7.95
N ASP A 318 12.14 28.90 -8.58
CA ASP A 318 11.58 30.12 -8.00
C ASP A 318 10.63 29.77 -6.84
N ALA A 319 9.97 28.63 -6.91
CA ALA A 319 9.11 28.08 -5.86
C ALA A 319 9.88 27.88 -4.55
N TYR A 320 11.14 27.45 -4.60
CA TYR A 320 11.96 27.30 -3.41
C TYR A 320 12.12 28.64 -2.67
N LYS A 321 12.42 29.72 -3.37
CA LYS A 321 12.51 31.05 -2.77
C LYS A 321 11.15 31.58 -2.27
N LYS A 322 10.09 31.34 -3.06
CA LYS A 322 8.72 31.76 -2.73
C LYS A 322 8.23 31.18 -1.41
N PHE A 323 8.60 29.94 -1.10
CA PHE A 323 8.17 29.22 0.09
C PHE A 323 9.25 29.13 1.17
N GLU A 324 10.24 30.01 1.17
CA GLU A 324 11.23 30.11 2.24
C GLU A 324 10.54 30.22 3.62
N GLY A 325 10.99 29.41 4.58
CA GLY A 325 10.38 29.29 5.91
C GLY A 325 9.11 28.43 5.99
N LYS A 326 8.67 27.78 4.89
CA LYS A 326 7.49 26.90 4.85
C LYS A 326 7.82 25.46 4.49
N TYR A 327 8.93 24.97 5.01
CA TYR A 327 9.38 23.60 4.81
C TYR A 327 9.21 22.76 6.08
N LEU A 328 8.87 21.49 5.90
CA LEU A 328 9.01 20.48 6.95
C LEU A 328 10.50 20.23 7.24
N TYR A 329 11.29 20.12 6.19
CA TYR A 329 12.75 20.01 6.24
C TYR A 329 13.37 20.29 4.87
N ASN A 330 14.70 20.50 4.84
CA ASN A 330 15.49 20.50 3.62
C ASN A 330 16.15 19.13 3.41
N ASP A 331 16.00 18.55 2.22
CA ASP A 331 16.64 17.31 1.82
C ASP A 331 17.91 17.61 1.01
N HIS A 332 19.05 17.51 1.67
CA HIS A 332 20.35 17.78 1.03
C HIS A 332 20.75 16.71 0.00
N VAL A 333 20.26 15.48 0.14
CA VAL A 333 20.52 14.39 -0.82
C VAL A 333 19.77 14.65 -2.12
N SER A 334 18.51 15.08 -1.99
CA SER A 334 17.63 15.37 -3.13
C SER A 334 17.73 16.81 -3.63
N SER A 335 18.50 17.68 -2.96
CA SER A 335 18.68 19.09 -3.27
C SER A 335 17.35 19.88 -3.36
N CYS A 336 16.45 19.65 -2.40
CA CYS A 336 15.12 20.29 -2.38
C CYS A 336 14.65 20.61 -0.96
N GLY A 337 13.67 21.50 -0.85
CA GLY A 337 12.84 21.69 0.33
C GLY A 337 11.59 20.82 0.22
N VAL A 338 11.14 20.30 1.35
CA VAL A 338 9.85 19.59 1.47
C VAL A 338 8.83 20.53 2.04
N LEU A 339 7.84 20.89 1.23
CA LEU A 339 6.79 21.84 1.60
C LEU A 339 5.98 21.38 2.82
N ASP A 340 5.58 22.34 3.66
CA ASP A 340 4.67 22.09 4.78
C ASP A 340 3.22 22.37 4.35
N PRO A 341 2.37 21.35 4.15
CA PRO A 341 0.99 21.52 3.68
C PRO A 341 0.06 22.13 4.73
N ARG A 342 0.54 22.36 5.95
CA ARG A 342 -0.22 23.06 7.00
C ARG A 342 -0.39 24.55 6.71
N PHE A 343 0.39 25.11 5.77
CA PHE A 343 0.18 26.45 5.25
C PHE A 343 -0.87 26.47 4.13
N PRO A 344 -1.95 27.25 4.22
CA PRO A 344 -3.00 27.29 3.20
C PRO A 344 -2.50 27.75 1.82
N GLU A 345 -1.53 28.66 1.76
CA GLU A 345 -0.94 29.10 0.51
C GLU A 345 -0.09 28.02 -0.19
N VAL A 346 0.48 27.07 0.56
CA VAL A 346 1.18 25.91 -0.01
C VAL A 346 0.17 24.98 -0.67
N ARG A 347 -0.93 24.65 0.01
CA ARG A 347 -1.99 23.82 -0.55
C ARG A 347 -2.58 24.45 -1.80
N LYS A 348 -2.94 25.75 -1.71
CA LYS A 348 -3.46 26.47 -2.87
C LYS A 348 -2.51 26.44 -4.07
N HIS A 349 -1.21 26.62 -3.85
CA HIS A 349 -0.20 26.56 -4.91
C HIS A 349 -0.19 25.21 -5.61
N LEU A 350 -0.20 24.12 -4.87
CA LEU A 350 -0.20 22.77 -5.43
C LEU A 350 -1.49 22.46 -6.20
N VAL A 351 -2.65 22.89 -5.68
CA VAL A 351 -3.93 22.76 -6.40
C VAL A 351 -3.90 23.53 -7.71
N ASP A 352 -3.47 24.79 -7.68
CA ASP A 352 -3.39 25.63 -8.88
C ASP A 352 -2.45 25.03 -9.94
N LEU A 353 -1.31 24.46 -9.53
CA LEU A 353 -0.38 23.78 -10.44
C LEU A 353 -1.06 22.67 -11.24
N TYR A 354 -1.71 21.74 -10.55
CA TYR A 354 -2.34 20.59 -11.22
C TYR A 354 -3.56 20.99 -12.04
N VAL A 355 -4.37 21.93 -11.55
CA VAL A 355 -5.53 22.46 -12.27
C VAL A 355 -5.11 23.13 -13.58
N ASN A 356 -4.05 23.96 -13.54
CA ASN A 356 -3.54 24.64 -14.73
C ASN A 356 -2.96 23.63 -15.72
N ALA A 357 -2.12 22.69 -15.28
CA ALA A 357 -1.56 21.66 -16.14
C ALA A 357 -2.66 20.81 -16.82
N LEU A 358 -3.69 20.39 -16.06
CA LEU A 358 -4.82 19.64 -16.60
C LEU A 358 -5.53 20.39 -17.74
N LYS A 359 -5.75 21.69 -17.56
CA LYS A 359 -6.44 22.55 -18.53
C LYS A 359 -5.56 22.93 -19.72
N ASP A 360 -4.35 23.43 -19.44
CA ASP A 360 -3.48 24.04 -20.45
C ASP A 360 -2.93 22.98 -21.41
N TRP A 361 -2.72 21.74 -20.93
CA TRP A 361 -2.19 20.66 -21.76
C TRP A 361 -3.24 19.59 -22.09
N ASN A 362 -4.48 19.75 -21.64
CA ASN A 362 -5.56 18.75 -21.83
C ASN A 362 -5.18 17.36 -21.34
N LEU A 363 -4.57 17.23 -20.17
CA LEU A 363 -4.14 15.95 -19.61
C LEU A 363 -5.31 15.04 -19.25
N ASP A 364 -5.05 13.73 -19.14
CA ASP A 364 -6.00 12.74 -18.62
C ASP A 364 -5.78 12.45 -17.14
N GLY A 365 -4.65 12.85 -16.59
CA GLY A 365 -4.37 12.63 -15.18
C GLY A 365 -2.92 12.89 -14.78
N PHE A 366 -2.59 12.35 -13.62
CA PHE A 366 -1.32 12.61 -12.95
C PHE A 366 -0.77 11.36 -12.27
N LYS A 367 0.56 11.25 -12.24
CA LYS A 367 1.28 10.45 -11.25
C LYS A 367 1.76 11.40 -10.15
N LEU A 368 1.18 11.31 -8.94
CA LEU A 368 1.47 12.16 -7.80
C LEU A 368 2.39 11.42 -6.82
N ASP A 369 3.68 11.73 -6.89
CA ASP A 369 4.73 11.00 -6.21
C ASP A 369 5.20 11.68 -4.91
N PHE A 370 5.87 10.91 -4.06
CA PHE A 370 6.51 11.35 -2.81
C PHE A 370 5.59 11.88 -1.71
N ILE A 371 4.32 11.52 -1.71
CA ILE A 371 3.40 11.91 -0.63
C ILE A 371 3.90 11.40 0.74
N ASP A 372 4.59 10.26 0.77
CA ASP A 372 5.26 9.70 1.95
C ASP A 372 6.47 10.52 2.46
N SER A 373 6.86 11.58 1.75
CA SER A 373 7.83 12.56 2.21
C SER A 373 7.23 13.66 3.09
N PHE A 374 5.92 13.76 3.17
CA PHE A 374 5.23 14.57 4.18
C PHE A 374 5.37 13.92 5.57
N LYS A 375 6.53 14.08 6.17
CA LYS A 375 6.88 13.55 7.49
C LYS A 375 7.89 14.46 8.17
N PHE A 376 8.04 14.30 9.47
CA PHE A 376 9.10 15.00 10.20
C PHE A 376 10.42 14.22 10.11
N ARG A 377 11.53 14.94 9.91
CA ARG A 377 12.89 14.46 10.12
C ARG A 377 13.44 15.16 11.37
N GLY A 378 13.07 14.66 12.55
CA GLY A 378 13.37 15.27 13.85
C GLY A 378 12.14 15.96 14.46
N GLU A 379 12.36 17.08 15.15
CA GLU A 379 11.28 17.83 15.79
C GLU A 379 10.38 18.52 14.77
N ASP A 380 9.09 18.66 15.10
CA ASP A 380 8.14 19.41 14.28
C ASP A 380 8.53 20.91 14.27
N PRO A 381 8.85 21.51 13.10
CA PRO A 381 9.26 22.91 13.02
C PRO A 381 8.16 23.87 13.50
N ALA A 382 6.89 23.50 13.38
CA ALA A 382 5.77 24.34 13.77
C ALA A 382 5.69 24.60 15.28
N VAL A 383 6.16 23.67 16.10
CA VAL A 383 6.14 23.81 17.57
C VAL A 383 6.99 25.00 18.00
N LYS A 384 8.18 25.20 17.43
CA LYS A 384 9.07 26.33 17.72
C LYS A 384 8.47 27.67 17.29
N GLU A 385 7.65 27.66 16.24
CA GLU A 385 7.01 28.84 15.65
C GLU A 385 5.59 29.06 16.16
N ASN A 386 5.16 28.29 17.17
CA ASN A 386 3.80 28.30 17.71
C ASN A 386 2.73 28.26 16.61
N TYR A 387 2.95 27.43 15.58
CA TYR A 387 2.07 27.22 14.41
C TYR A 387 1.80 28.49 13.57
N ALA A 388 2.63 29.52 13.70
CA ALA A 388 2.43 30.78 12.99
C ALA A 388 2.22 30.55 11.48
N GLY A 389 1.12 31.11 10.93
CA GLY A 389 0.75 31.01 9.52
C GLY A 389 0.16 29.67 9.08
N ARG A 390 0.11 28.68 9.95
CA ARG A 390 -0.50 27.36 9.71
C ARG A 390 -1.95 27.37 10.23
N ASP A 391 -2.86 26.84 9.44
CA ASP A 391 -4.28 26.72 9.79
C ASP A 391 -4.66 25.30 10.28
N ILE A 392 -3.76 24.32 10.11
CA ILE A 392 -3.92 22.94 10.55
C ILE A 392 -2.71 22.56 11.42
N MET A 393 -2.95 21.89 12.55
CA MET A 393 -1.88 21.50 13.48
C MET A 393 -1.26 20.15 13.10
N ASN A 394 -2.08 19.14 12.85
CA ASN A 394 -1.62 17.79 12.52
C ASN A 394 -1.19 17.71 11.05
N LEU A 395 -0.04 17.09 10.80
CA LEU A 395 0.52 16.98 9.46
C LEU A 395 -0.32 16.05 8.55
N SER A 396 -0.75 14.91 9.07
CA SER A 396 -1.57 13.96 8.28
C SER A 396 -2.93 14.56 7.92
N GLU A 397 -3.53 15.36 8.81
CA GLU A 397 -4.76 16.10 8.51
C GLU A 397 -4.53 17.14 7.39
N ALA A 398 -3.39 17.84 7.42
CA ALA A 398 -3.06 18.80 6.36
C ALA A 398 -2.82 18.12 5.00
N VAL A 399 -2.19 16.94 4.97
CA VAL A 399 -2.05 16.14 3.76
C VAL A 399 -3.40 15.65 3.27
N ASN A 400 -4.29 15.23 4.17
CA ASN A 400 -5.65 14.83 3.85
C ASN A 400 -6.45 15.97 3.19
N VAL A 401 -6.38 17.18 3.76
CA VAL A 401 -7.02 18.38 3.19
C VAL A 401 -6.44 18.70 1.83
N LEU A 402 -5.11 18.67 1.67
CA LEU A 402 -4.44 18.90 0.39
C LEU A 402 -4.93 17.90 -0.69
N MET A 403 -4.93 16.61 -0.39
CA MET A 403 -5.36 15.59 -1.35
C MET A 403 -6.84 15.71 -1.70
N LYS A 404 -7.68 16.06 -0.74
CA LYS A 404 -9.10 16.34 -0.96
C LYS A 404 -9.30 17.56 -1.89
N GLU A 405 -8.59 18.66 -1.64
CA GLU A 405 -8.65 19.86 -2.47
C GLU A 405 -8.17 19.56 -3.90
N VAL A 406 -7.03 18.87 -4.07
CA VAL A 406 -6.49 18.46 -5.38
C VAL A 406 -7.49 17.58 -6.13
N SER A 407 -7.89 16.47 -5.54
CA SER A 407 -8.77 15.49 -6.20
C SER A 407 -10.14 16.07 -6.56
N SER A 408 -10.70 16.92 -5.69
CA SER A 408 -11.98 17.57 -5.94
C SER A 408 -11.88 18.60 -7.08
N ALA A 409 -10.82 19.40 -7.11
CA ALA A 409 -10.60 20.40 -8.16
C ALA A 409 -10.36 19.75 -9.54
N LEU A 410 -9.59 18.66 -9.58
CA LEU A 410 -9.34 17.92 -10.81
C LEU A 410 -10.62 17.26 -11.34
N ARG A 411 -11.40 16.60 -10.48
CA ARG A 411 -12.68 15.98 -10.87
C ARG A 411 -13.73 16.97 -11.33
N ALA A 412 -13.73 18.17 -10.81
CA ALA A 412 -14.64 19.23 -11.27
C ALA A 412 -14.40 19.62 -12.73
N ILE A 413 -13.16 19.40 -13.24
CA ILE A 413 -12.78 19.67 -14.63
C ILE A 413 -12.93 18.42 -15.49
N LYS A 414 -12.41 17.29 -14.99
CA LYS A 414 -12.40 16.01 -15.68
C LYS A 414 -12.91 14.91 -14.72
N PRO A 415 -14.20 14.55 -14.76
CA PRO A 415 -14.79 13.59 -13.84
C PRO A 415 -14.14 12.20 -13.85
N ASP A 416 -13.53 11.81 -14.97
CA ASP A 416 -12.83 10.55 -15.21
C ASP A 416 -11.30 10.65 -15.08
N VAL A 417 -10.79 11.69 -14.41
CA VAL A 417 -9.36 11.92 -14.21
C VAL A 417 -8.67 10.70 -13.57
N LEU A 418 -7.50 10.35 -14.08
CA LEU A 418 -6.66 9.28 -13.55
C LEU A 418 -5.63 9.87 -12.58
N ILE A 419 -5.55 9.31 -11.37
CA ILE A 419 -4.56 9.72 -10.36
C ILE A 419 -3.84 8.49 -9.87
N GLU A 420 -2.55 8.40 -10.18
CA GLU A 420 -1.68 7.34 -9.72
C GLU A 420 -0.93 7.75 -8.45
N PHE A 421 -0.98 6.86 -7.45
CA PHE A 421 -0.15 6.87 -6.25
C PHE A 421 0.82 5.70 -6.27
N ARG A 422 1.92 5.83 -5.53
CA ARG A 422 2.95 4.80 -5.36
C ARG A 422 2.95 4.27 -3.91
N GLN A 423 3.37 3.04 -3.69
CA GLN A 423 3.73 2.62 -2.34
C GLN A 423 4.81 3.58 -1.76
N GLN A 424 4.79 3.97 -0.46
CA GLN A 424 4.08 3.30 0.65
C GLN A 424 2.78 4.00 1.11
N TYR A 425 2.28 5.01 0.40
CA TYR A 425 1.01 5.64 0.77
C TYR A 425 -0.15 4.85 0.17
N ILE A 426 -0.68 4.00 1.01
CA ILE A 426 -1.74 3.03 0.71
C ILE A 426 -2.81 3.07 1.79
N GLY A 427 -3.89 2.34 1.60
CA GLY A 427 -4.94 2.21 2.60
C GLY A 427 -6.18 3.04 2.34
N PRO A 428 -7.23 2.91 3.18
CA PRO A 428 -8.54 3.46 2.89
C PRO A 428 -8.60 4.98 2.91
N ALA A 429 -7.77 5.64 3.73
CA ALA A 429 -7.76 7.10 3.79
C ALA A 429 -7.24 7.73 2.49
N ILE A 430 -6.11 7.27 1.95
CA ILE A 430 -5.53 7.81 0.71
C ILE A 430 -6.28 7.34 -0.54
N ARG A 431 -6.95 6.18 -0.50
CA ARG A 431 -7.79 5.67 -1.60
C ARG A 431 -8.94 6.60 -1.98
N GLN A 432 -9.32 7.52 -1.13
CA GLN A 432 -10.32 8.54 -1.44
C GLN A 432 -9.86 9.54 -2.52
N TYR A 433 -8.56 9.56 -2.86
CA TYR A 433 -7.95 10.63 -3.66
C TYR A 433 -7.25 10.15 -4.92
N GLY A 434 -7.15 8.85 -5.14
CA GLY A 434 -6.53 8.25 -6.33
C GLY A 434 -7.17 6.92 -6.70
N ASN A 435 -7.12 6.57 -7.98
CA ASN A 435 -7.74 5.35 -8.54
C ASN A 435 -6.74 4.35 -9.09
N MET A 436 -5.44 4.65 -9.06
CA MET A 436 -4.36 3.78 -9.48
C MET A 436 -3.30 3.71 -8.36
N PHE A 437 -2.90 2.51 -7.95
CA PHE A 437 -1.89 2.28 -6.92
C PHE A 437 -0.77 1.41 -7.47
N ARG A 438 0.41 2.00 -7.65
CA ARG A 438 1.58 1.33 -8.23
C ARG A 438 2.47 0.70 -7.15
N ALA A 439 2.97 -0.50 -7.41
CA ALA A 439 4.05 -1.11 -6.64
C ALA A 439 5.28 -0.17 -6.61
N ALA A 440 5.99 -0.11 -5.49
CA ALA A 440 7.19 0.72 -5.37
C ALA A 440 8.31 0.24 -6.31
N ASP A 441 9.27 1.12 -6.55
CA ASP A 441 10.37 0.88 -7.48
C ASP A 441 11.18 -0.38 -7.13
N CYS A 442 11.28 -1.29 -8.07
CA CYS A 442 12.07 -2.53 -8.00
C CYS A 442 12.66 -2.90 -9.37
N PRO A 443 13.48 -2.02 -9.99
CA PRO A 443 13.97 -2.17 -11.35
C PRO A 443 14.63 -3.52 -11.56
N GLY A 444 14.20 -4.23 -12.63
CA GLY A 444 14.74 -5.54 -12.99
C GLY A 444 14.45 -6.68 -12.00
N ASN A 445 13.70 -6.44 -10.90
CA ASN A 445 13.39 -7.45 -9.90
C ASN A 445 11.93 -7.92 -10.02
N ALA A 446 11.69 -8.88 -10.90
CA ALA A 446 10.36 -9.41 -11.15
C ALA A 446 9.71 -10.07 -9.90
N LYS A 447 10.52 -10.69 -9.02
CA LYS A 447 10.01 -11.29 -7.77
C LYS A 447 9.47 -10.21 -6.82
N ASP A 448 10.21 -9.14 -6.60
CA ASP A 448 9.77 -8.05 -5.72
C ASP A 448 8.53 -7.36 -6.30
N ASN A 449 8.47 -7.18 -7.63
CA ASN A 449 7.30 -6.63 -8.30
C ASN A 449 6.05 -7.48 -8.01
N ARG A 450 6.13 -8.83 -8.17
CA ARG A 450 5.07 -9.76 -7.80
C ARG A 450 4.64 -9.62 -6.35
N MET A 451 5.59 -9.58 -5.41
CA MET A 451 5.31 -9.51 -3.98
C MET A 451 4.60 -8.20 -3.61
N ARG A 452 5.03 -7.09 -4.20
CA ARG A 452 4.42 -5.76 -3.98
C ARG A 452 3.05 -5.66 -4.59
N ILE A 453 2.83 -6.18 -5.81
CA ILE A 453 1.51 -6.28 -6.42
C ILE A 453 0.56 -7.09 -5.53
N ALA A 454 1.00 -8.26 -5.06
CA ALA A 454 0.20 -9.11 -4.19
C ALA A 454 -0.20 -8.36 -2.90
N SER A 455 0.75 -7.72 -2.23
CA SER A 455 0.50 -6.94 -1.02
C SER A 455 -0.49 -5.78 -1.26
N LEU A 456 -0.34 -5.04 -2.37
CA LEU A 456 -1.26 -3.95 -2.75
C LEU A 456 -2.68 -4.46 -3.02
N ARG A 457 -2.82 -5.58 -3.76
CA ARG A 457 -4.13 -6.17 -4.08
C ARG A 457 -4.95 -6.50 -2.84
N LEU A 458 -4.30 -6.85 -1.72
CA LEU A 458 -4.98 -7.16 -0.46
C LEU A 458 -5.57 -5.92 0.23
N THR A 459 -5.09 -4.73 -0.09
CA THR A 459 -5.41 -3.50 0.66
C THR A 459 -5.98 -2.38 -0.20
N SER A 460 -6.02 -2.54 -1.52
CA SER A 460 -6.43 -1.48 -2.45
C SER A 460 -7.94 -1.47 -2.77
N GLY A 461 -8.73 -2.41 -2.24
CA GLY A 461 -10.16 -2.50 -2.49
C GLY A 461 -10.47 -2.56 -3.99
N SER A 462 -11.34 -1.67 -4.48
CA SER A 462 -11.76 -1.58 -5.88
C SER A 462 -10.82 -0.76 -6.78
N THR A 463 -9.77 -0.13 -6.23
CA THR A 463 -8.83 0.67 -7.03
C THR A 463 -7.92 -0.20 -7.88
N ALA A 464 -7.42 0.34 -9.01
CA ALA A 464 -6.54 -0.41 -9.89
C ALA A 464 -5.13 -0.53 -9.27
N VAL A 465 -4.64 -1.77 -9.15
CA VAL A 465 -3.26 -2.04 -8.72
C VAL A 465 -2.38 -2.15 -9.94
N HIS A 466 -1.32 -1.36 -9.98
CA HIS A 466 -0.34 -1.34 -11.06
C HIS A 466 0.96 -2.02 -10.63
N SER A 467 1.60 -2.72 -11.56
CA SER A 467 2.98 -3.18 -11.38
C SER A 467 3.91 -1.97 -11.25
N ASP A 468 5.08 -2.19 -10.67
CA ASP A 468 6.22 -1.34 -10.99
C ASP A 468 6.59 -1.48 -12.46
N MET A 469 7.29 -0.48 -13.01
CA MET A 469 7.63 -0.43 -14.41
C MET A 469 8.42 -1.67 -14.83
N LEU A 470 7.91 -2.38 -15.83
CA LEU A 470 8.51 -3.59 -16.35
C LEU A 470 9.51 -3.28 -17.45
N GLU A 471 10.76 -3.68 -17.21
CA GLU A 471 11.85 -3.57 -18.17
C GLU A 471 12.67 -4.86 -18.22
N TRP A 472 13.42 -5.04 -19.27
CA TRP A 472 14.41 -6.11 -19.43
C TRP A 472 15.52 -5.70 -20.40
N ASN A 473 16.63 -6.44 -20.38
CA ASN A 473 17.72 -6.23 -21.31
C ASN A 473 17.34 -6.72 -22.73
N ILE A 474 17.75 -6.01 -23.77
CA ILE A 474 17.45 -6.38 -25.17
C ILE A 474 18.04 -7.73 -25.58
N SER A 475 19.02 -8.27 -24.86
CA SER A 475 19.57 -9.62 -25.08
C SER A 475 18.86 -10.71 -24.28
N GLU A 476 17.77 -10.40 -23.58
CA GLU A 476 17.04 -11.37 -22.78
C GLU A 476 16.31 -12.39 -23.66
N THR A 477 16.13 -13.61 -23.15
CA THR A 477 15.40 -14.65 -23.88
C THR A 477 13.89 -14.41 -23.88
N PRO A 478 13.18 -14.84 -24.93
CA PRO A 478 11.71 -14.76 -24.95
C PRO A 478 11.04 -15.42 -23.74
N GLU A 479 11.59 -16.52 -23.24
CA GLU A 479 11.11 -17.22 -22.04
C GLU A 479 11.20 -16.36 -20.81
N ASN A 480 12.32 -15.70 -20.57
CA ASN A 480 12.52 -14.84 -19.41
C ASN A 480 11.68 -13.55 -19.51
N VAL A 481 11.47 -13.00 -20.70
CA VAL A 481 10.50 -11.93 -20.93
C VAL A 481 9.09 -12.38 -20.52
N GLY A 482 8.67 -13.60 -20.94
CA GLY A 482 7.40 -14.19 -20.51
C GLY A 482 7.31 -14.35 -18.99
N ARG A 483 8.38 -14.83 -18.34
CA ARG A 483 8.43 -14.95 -16.87
C ARG A 483 8.32 -13.60 -16.16
N ALA A 484 8.97 -12.55 -16.69
CA ALA A 484 8.88 -11.20 -16.14
C ALA A 484 7.43 -10.67 -16.23
N ILE A 485 6.75 -10.89 -17.35
CA ILE A 485 5.36 -10.51 -17.55
C ILE A 485 4.43 -11.29 -16.59
N ILE A 486 4.61 -12.62 -16.44
CA ILE A 486 3.81 -13.43 -15.51
C ILE A 486 3.98 -12.94 -14.05
N ASN A 487 5.17 -12.49 -13.65
CA ASN A 487 5.40 -11.92 -12.33
C ASN A 487 4.61 -10.62 -12.10
N SER A 488 4.19 -9.93 -13.13
CA SER A 488 3.46 -8.66 -13.05
C SER A 488 1.97 -8.77 -13.39
N ILE A 489 1.49 -9.92 -13.89
CA ILE A 489 0.20 -10.05 -14.56
C ILE A 489 -1.04 -9.89 -13.65
N PHE A 490 -0.89 -10.06 -12.34
CA PHE A 490 -1.96 -9.81 -11.38
C PHE A 490 -2.08 -8.33 -10.98
N GLY A 491 -1.30 -7.45 -11.60
CA GLY A 491 -1.45 -6.01 -11.62
C GLY A 491 -1.59 -5.51 -13.07
N VAL A 492 -2.05 -4.28 -13.23
CA VAL A 492 -1.98 -3.59 -14.53
C VAL A 492 -0.50 -3.36 -14.86
N ILE A 493 -0.03 -3.88 -15.99
CA ILE A 493 1.38 -3.82 -16.30
C ILE A 493 1.74 -2.44 -16.86
N GLN A 494 2.72 -1.80 -16.23
CA GLN A 494 3.39 -0.60 -16.73
C GLN A 494 4.66 -1.03 -17.48
N TYR A 495 4.70 -0.88 -18.79
CA TYR A 495 5.89 -1.17 -19.57
C TYR A 495 6.81 0.05 -19.65
N SER A 496 8.11 -0.16 -19.44
CA SER A 496 9.12 0.90 -19.55
C SER A 496 10.33 0.47 -20.40
N THR A 497 10.25 -0.68 -21.05
CA THR A 497 11.24 -1.12 -22.02
C THR A 497 11.22 -0.18 -23.23
N MET A 498 12.40 0.15 -23.80
CA MET A 498 12.47 0.97 -25.01
C MET A 498 12.00 0.16 -26.24
N LEU A 499 10.72 0.27 -26.54
CA LEU A 499 10.00 -0.60 -27.50
C LEU A 499 10.64 -0.60 -28.89
N ARG A 500 11.13 0.54 -29.35
CA ARG A 500 11.81 0.66 -30.68
C ARG A 500 13.11 -0.15 -30.79
N ASN A 501 13.68 -0.62 -29.68
CA ASN A 501 14.98 -1.30 -29.65
C ASN A 501 14.86 -2.80 -29.37
N ILE A 502 13.71 -3.31 -28.93
CA ILE A 502 13.57 -4.74 -28.58
C ILE A 502 13.55 -5.63 -29.82
N PRO A 503 14.14 -6.84 -29.79
CA PRO A 503 14.05 -7.82 -30.87
C PRO A 503 12.62 -8.28 -31.14
N GLN A 504 12.35 -8.68 -32.40
CA GLN A 504 11.04 -9.13 -32.82
C GLN A 504 10.49 -10.29 -31.96
N GLU A 505 11.34 -11.19 -31.53
CA GLU A 505 10.97 -12.33 -30.68
C GLU A 505 10.41 -11.89 -29.31
N GLN A 506 11.02 -10.88 -28.70
CA GLN A 506 10.53 -10.29 -27.45
C GLN A 506 9.21 -9.52 -27.67
N PHE A 507 9.11 -8.82 -28.81
CA PHE A 507 7.90 -8.12 -29.21
C PHE A 507 6.71 -9.08 -29.39
N ASP A 508 6.95 -10.24 -29.97
CA ASP A 508 5.92 -11.27 -30.19
C ASP A 508 5.44 -11.84 -28.83
N VAL A 509 6.34 -12.03 -27.86
CA VAL A 509 5.97 -12.42 -26.48
C VAL A 509 5.11 -11.35 -25.83
N MET A 510 5.49 -10.07 -25.92
CA MET A 510 4.66 -8.97 -25.40
C MET A 510 3.25 -8.99 -25.99
N ARG A 511 3.13 -9.06 -27.30
CA ARG A 511 1.83 -9.09 -28.00
C ARG A 511 0.97 -10.26 -27.54
N LYS A 512 1.56 -11.45 -27.38
CA LYS A 512 0.89 -12.65 -26.89
C LYS A 512 0.33 -12.43 -25.49
N TRP A 513 1.15 -11.89 -24.57
CA TRP A 513 0.75 -11.68 -23.18
C TRP A 513 -0.23 -10.51 -23.02
N MET A 514 -0.09 -9.45 -23.79
CA MET A 514 -1.07 -8.36 -23.80
C MET A 514 -2.45 -8.82 -24.25
N LYS A 515 -2.50 -9.70 -25.28
CA LYS A 515 -3.75 -10.33 -25.70
C LYS A 515 -4.35 -11.17 -24.57
N PHE A 516 -3.56 -12.04 -23.94
CA PHE A 516 -4.01 -12.86 -22.79
C PHE A 516 -4.52 -11.98 -21.66
N ALA A 517 -3.77 -10.97 -21.24
CA ALA A 517 -4.16 -10.05 -20.17
C ALA A 517 -5.47 -9.29 -20.50
N SER A 518 -5.67 -8.88 -21.75
CA SER A 518 -6.90 -8.23 -22.20
C SER A 518 -8.10 -9.17 -22.18
N GLU A 519 -7.95 -10.41 -22.64
CA GLU A 519 -9.02 -11.42 -22.70
C GLU A 519 -9.45 -11.87 -21.29
N HIS A 520 -8.53 -11.87 -20.32
CA HIS A 520 -8.75 -12.35 -18.95
C HIS A 520 -8.71 -11.26 -17.90
N ARG A 521 -8.83 -9.98 -18.31
CA ARG A 521 -8.65 -8.81 -17.44
C ARG A 521 -9.51 -8.85 -16.18
N GLU A 522 -10.79 -9.17 -16.29
CA GLU A 522 -11.71 -9.22 -15.15
C GLU A 522 -11.25 -10.24 -14.09
N THR A 523 -10.86 -11.44 -14.55
CA THR A 523 -10.36 -12.48 -13.66
C THR A 523 -9.02 -12.10 -13.04
N LEU A 524 -8.07 -11.63 -13.85
CA LEU A 524 -6.73 -11.27 -13.38
C LEU A 524 -6.74 -10.12 -12.36
N LEU A 525 -7.55 -9.07 -12.59
CA LEU A 525 -7.43 -7.80 -11.87
C LEU A 525 -8.54 -7.53 -10.86
N LYS A 526 -9.73 -8.13 -11.00
CA LYS A 526 -10.90 -7.76 -10.20
C LYS A 526 -11.56 -8.92 -9.45
N SER A 527 -11.13 -10.17 -9.69
CA SER A 527 -11.74 -11.36 -9.08
C SER A 527 -11.14 -11.68 -7.70
N GLU A 528 -11.63 -12.76 -7.09
CA GLU A 528 -11.05 -13.29 -5.86
C GLU A 528 -9.57 -13.63 -6.06
N PHE A 529 -8.73 -13.21 -5.12
CA PHE A 529 -7.28 -13.26 -5.25
C PHE A 529 -6.66 -13.96 -4.04
N ARG A 530 -5.97 -15.07 -4.29
CA ARG A 530 -5.35 -15.93 -3.27
C ARG A 530 -3.85 -16.10 -3.53
N PRO A 531 -3.00 -15.25 -2.92
CA PRO A 531 -1.56 -15.43 -2.95
C PRO A 531 -1.13 -16.39 -1.84
N HIS A 532 -0.50 -17.53 -2.19
CA HIS A 532 -0.09 -18.55 -1.25
C HIS A 532 1.34 -18.31 -0.75
N HIS A 533 1.59 -18.60 0.53
CA HIS A 533 2.92 -18.62 1.14
C HIS A 533 3.74 -17.36 0.92
N PRO A 534 3.35 -16.21 1.50
CA PRO A 534 4.12 -14.97 1.40
C PRO A 534 5.55 -15.11 1.90
N GLU A 535 5.80 -15.97 2.90
CA GLU A 535 7.12 -16.27 3.44
C GLU A 535 8.07 -16.94 2.41
N LEU A 536 7.51 -17.57 1.39
CA LEU A 536 8.24 -18.12 0.24
C LEU A 536 8.22 -17.20 -0.99
N GLY A 537 7.68 -15.97 -0.84
CA GLY A 537 7.56 -15.01 -1.92
C GLY A 537 6.46 -15.36 -2.92
N TYR A 538 5.37 -15.97 -2.46
CA TYR A 538 4.20 -16.37 -3.26
C TYR A 538 4.54 -17.35 -4.39
N PRO A 539 4.90 -18.60 -4.08
CA PRO A 539 5.22 -19.62 -5.08
C PRO A 539 4.04 -19.93 -6.01
N VAL A 540 2.82 -19.70 -5.56
CA VAL A 540 1.58 -19.86 -6.32
C VAL A 540 0.67 -18.67 -6.03
N ILE A 541 0.07 -18.11 -7.08
CA ILE A 541 -0.99 -17.10 -6.97
C ILE A 541 -2.18 -17.54 -7.81
N GLU A 542 -3.38 -17.43 -7.23
CA GLU A 542 -4.65 -17.75 -7.89
C GLU A 542 -5.52 -16.50 -8.01
N ALA A 543 -6.18 -16.37 -9.17
CA ALA A 543 -7.26 -15.43 -9.39
C ALA A 543 -8.49 -16.19 -9.89
N GLU A 544 -9.63 -16.06 -9.20
CA GLU A 544 -10.81 -16.89 -9.45
C GLU A 544 -12.05 -16.03 -9.61
N SER A 545 -12.70 -16.14 -10.79
CA SER A 545 -14.03 -15.61 -11.08
C SER A 545 -15.07 -16.74 -11.11
N ASP A 546 -16.32 -16.41 -11.42
CA ASP A 546 -17.37 -17.42 -11.55
C ASP A 546 -17.10 -18.42 -12.69
N THR A 547 -16.41 -18.01 -13.74
CA THR A 547 -16.20 -18.78 -14.96
C THR A 547 -14.77 -19.24 -15.18
N GLU A 548 -13.79 -18.63 -14.52
CA GLU A 548 -12.38 -18.88 -14.76
C GLU A 548 -11.59 -19.02 -13.46
N LEU A 549 -10.54 -19.83 -13.53
CA LEU A 549 -9.49 -19.94 -12.51
C LEU A 549 -8.13 -19.79 -13.22
N ILE A 550 -7.37 -18.77 -12.86
CA ILE A 550 -6.02 -18.52 -13.37
C ILE A 550 -5.03 -18.76 -12.25
N ILE A 551 -4.09 -19.70 -12.46
CA ILE A 551 -3.08 -20.09 -11.48
C ILE A 551 -1.70 -19.78 -12.06
N ALA A 552 -0.94 -18.91 -11.43
CA ALA A 552 0.45 -18.68 -11.79
C ALA A 552 1.38 -19.43 -10.81
N VAL A 553 2.36 -20.12 -11.37
CA VAL A 553 3.35 -20.91 -10.64
C VAL A 553 4.73 -20.33 -10.84
N TYR A 554 5.40 -19.99 -9.74
CA TYR A 554 6.68 -19.27 -9.73
C TYR A 554 7.85 -20.09 -9.19
N GLN A 555 7.57 -21.30 -8.70
CA GLN A 555 8.58 -22.17 -8.08
C GLN A 555 8.47 -23.58 -8.65
N ASP A 556 9.63 -24.23 -8.84
CA ASP A 556 9.70 -25.62 -9.26
C ASP A 556 9.06 -26.56 -8.24
N ASN A 557 8.53 -27.67 -8.73
CA ASN A 557 7.91 -28.72 -7.91
C ASN A 557 6.65 -28.30 -7.13
N ALA A 558 6.07 -27.14 -7.42
CA ALA A 558 4.79 -26.74 -6.86
C ALA A 558 3.70 -27.72 -7.33
N VAL A 559 2.81 -28.11 -6.41
CA VAL A 559 1.61 -28.89 -6.70
C VAL A 559 0.41 -27.97 -6.59
N ILE A 560 -0.30 -27.80 -7.69
CA ILE A 560 -1.50 -26.94 -7.73
C ILE A 560 -2.77 -27.76 -7.73
N ASP A 561 -3.77 -27.30 -6.99
CA ASP A 561 -5.10 -27.89 -6.96
C ASP A 561 -5.98 -27.29 -8.04
N VAL A 562 -6.68 -28.13 -8.78
CA VAL A 562 -7.62 -27.67 -9.80
C VAL A 562 -9.00 -28.30 -9.59
N PRO A 563 -10.10 -27.56 -9.83
CA PRO A 563 -11.44 -28.08 -9.71
C PRO A 563 -11.69 -29.21 -10.73
N ARG A 564 -12.59 -30.11 -10.42
CA ARG A 564 -12.93 -31.23 -11.31
C ARG A 564 -13.74 -30.79 -12.53
N ARG A 565 -14.57 -29.76 -12.40
CA ARG A 565 -15.48 -29.23 -13.44
C ARG A 565 -15.94 -27.83 -13.08
N GLY A 566 -16.46 -27.10 -14.03
CA GLY A 566 -17.26 -25.88 -13.82
C GLY A 566 -16.61 -24.58 -14.21
N LYS A 567 -15.28 -24.54 -14.34
CA LYS A 567 -14.54 -23.32 -14.74
C LYS A 567 -13.48 -23.63 -15.79
N SER A 568 -13.17 -22.67 -16.63
CA SER A 568 -11.97 -22.70 -17.47
C SER A 568 -10.74 -22.50 -16.57
N VAL A 569 -9.74 -23.38 -16.69
CA VAL A 569 -8.53 -23.30 -15.86
C VAL A 569 -7.33 -22.98 -16.73
N TYR A 570 -6.59 -21.93 -16.37
CA TYR A 570 -5.36 -21.52 -17.04
C TYR A 570 -4.19 -21.60 -16.06
N ILE A 571 -3.11 -22.26 -16.50
CA ILE A 571 -1.86 -22.35 -15.73
C ILE A 571 -0.83 -21.47 -16.45
N LEU A 572 -0.28 -20.49 -15.72
CA LEU A 572 0.81 -19.62 -16.15
C LEU A 572 2.10 -20.13 -15.50
N ASN A 573 3.15 -20.33 -16.26
CA ASN A 573 4.39 -20.91 -15.76
C ASN A 573 5.56 -19.91 -15.76
N ALA A 574 5.91 -19.42 -14.59
CA ALA A 574 7.13 -18.61 -14.37
C ALA A 574 8.19 -19.37 -13.56
N SER A 575 8.05 -20.69 -13.36
CA SER A 575 9.04 -21.54 -12.71
C SER A 575 10.22 -21.85 -13.64
N GLY A 576 11.22 -22.60 -13.16
CA GLY A 576 12.35 -23.06 -13.98
C GLY A 576 12.10 -24.37 -14.74
N SER A 577 10.92 -25.00 -14.59
CA SER A 577 10.58 -26.30 -15.20
C SER A 577 9.50 -26.12 -16.27
N ASP A 578 9.60 -26.86 -17.38
CA ASP A 578 8.58 -26.91 -18.44
C ASP A 578 7.34 -27.72 -18.08
N SER A 579 7.19 -28.13 -16.82
CA SER A 579 6.07 -28.97 -16.41
C SER A 579 5.61 -28.65 -14.98
N ILE A 580 4.31 -28.69 -14.78
CA ILE A 580 3.65 -28.42 -13.49
C ILE A 580 2.89 -29.65 -13.04
N VAL A 581 2.95 -29.95 -11.73
CA VAL A 581 2.17 -31.02 -11.11
C VAL A 581 0.80 -30.49 -10.73
N VAL A 582 -0.23 -31.12 -11.28
CA VAL A 582 -1.63 -30.74 -11.08
C VAL A 582 -2.35 -31.84 -10.31
N ARG A 583 -3.05 -31.48 -9.24
CA ARG A 583 -3.90 -32.37 -8.45
C ARG A 583 -5.38 -32.06 -8.71
N CYS A 584 -6.15 -33.08 -9.04
CA CYS A 584 -7.60 -32.97 -9.22
C CYS A 584 -8.29 -34.02 -8.33
N GLY A 585 -8.74 -33.64 -7.16
CA GLY A 585 -9.18 -34.51 -6.09
C GLY A 585 -8.03 -35.43 -5.61
N SER A 586 -8.18 -36.75 -5.73
CA SER A 586 -7.13 -37.70 -5.33
C SER A 586 -6.13 -38.04 -6.43
N LYS A 587 -6.30 -37.50 -7.65
CA LYS A 587 -5.45 -37.82 -8.79
C LYS A 587 -4.46 -36.68 -9.06
N THR A 588 -3.18 -37.03 -9.20
CA THR A 588 -2.11 -36.14 -9.62
C THR A 588 -1.65 -36.51 -11.02
N ARG A 589 -1.33 -35.49 -11.82
CA ARG A 589 -0.70 -35.66 -13.14
C ARG A 589 0.28 -34.53 -13.41
N THR A 590 1.30 -34.78 -14.19
CA THR A 590 2.19 -33.76 -14.71
C THR A 590 1.63 -33.21 -16.01
N VAL A 591 1.59 -31.89 -16.13
CA VAL A 591 1.13 -31.15 -17.31
C VAL A 591 2.32 -30.38 -17.87
N LYS A 592 2.58 -30.52 -19.18
CA LYS A 592 3.60 -29.74 -19.86
C LYS A 592 3.06 -28.32 -20.06
N VAL A 593 3.73 -27.34 -19.49
CA VAL A 593 3.51 -25.90 -19.64
C VAL A 593 4.90 -25.27 -19.82
N PRO A 594 5.26 -24.79 -21.01
CA PRO A 594 6.58 -24.20 -21.20
C PRO A 594 6.86 -23.04 -20.25
N CYS A 595 8.10 -22.89 -19.87
CA CYS A 595 8.55 -21.75 -19.07
C CYS A 595 8.29 -20.43 -19.78
N GLY A 596 7.77 -19.42 -19.09
CA GLY A 596 7.38 -18.13 -19.67
C GLY A 596 6.09 -18.14 -20.50
N ASP A 597 5.32 -19.26 -20.42
CA ASP A 597 4.10 -19.46 -21.21
C ASP A 597 2.90 -19.92 -20.34
N TRP A 598 1.78 -20.19 -20.96
CA TRP A 598 0.56 -20.64 -20.32
C TRP A 598 -0.10 -21.80 -21.05
N LYS A 599 -1.00 -22.50 -20.35
CA LYS A 599 -1.82 -23.57 -20.89
C LYS A 599 -3.22 -23.59 -20.29
N SER A 600 -4.23 -23.76 -21.14
CA SER A 600 -5.58 -24.13 -20.72
C SER A 600 -5.68 -25.63 -20.41
N LEU A 601 -6.39 -25.97 -19.34
CA LEU A 601 -6.66 -27.37 -18.93
C LEU A 601 -8.05 -27.88 -19.34
N ASN A 602 -8.71 -27.22 -20.25
CA ASN A 602 -10.07 -27.60 -20.73
C ASN A 602 -10.09 -28.93 -21.42
#